data_b4f25292ed0e4ebde1ad196e8cf3811d
#
_entry.id   b4f25292ed0e4ebde1ad196e8cf3811d
#
_cell.length_a   1.000
_cell.length_b   1.000
_cell.length_c   1.000
_cell.angle_alpha   90.00
_cell.angle_beta   90.00
_cell.angle_gamma   90.00
#
_symmetry.space_group_name_H-M   'P 1'
#
loop_
_entity.id
_entity.type
_entity.pdbx_description
1 polymer ?
#
loop_
_entity_poly.entity_id
_entity_poly.type
_entity_poly.pdbx_seq_one_letter_code
_entity_poly.pdbx_strand_id
1 'polypeptide(L)'
;NLVRFVEGKAKKAVATKASEITSKADFELLCSGGEGQEPKYHLCLVAFLPDILDTGAKGRNAYIEILNEVSRNFAGLPYSYLWAAAGSQPGLEQQFNVGGFGYPALALLSPRKKGFSTLKSSFTAKEIDNMVKDLRKGKASVSTVTGDYQVQDAQPWDGKDGVVVADEEISLE
;
A
#
# COMPACT_ATOMS: atom_id res chain seq x y z
N ASN A 1 -30.73 0.54 20.96
CA ASN A 1 -30.41 1.60 20.06
C ASN A 1 -28.98 2.02 20.17
N LEU A 2 -28.49 2.31 21.36
CA LEU A 2 -27.07 2.56 21.49
C LEU A 2 -26.27 1.36 21.07
N VAL A 3 -26.76 0.21 21.40
CA VAL A 3 -26.08 -1.02 21.04
C VAL A 3 -25.97 -1.17 19.54
N ARG A 4 -27.06 -0.93 18.87
CA ARG A 4 -27.03 -1.03 17.43
C ARG A 4 -26.08 -0.03 16.81
N PHE A 5 -26.07 1.12 17.40
CA PHE A 5 -25.19 2.16 16.94
C PHE A 5 -23.72 1.76 17.04
N VAL A 6 -23.38 1.13 18.16
CA VAL A 6 -22.02 0.66 18.36
C VAL A 6 -21.68 -0.41 17.35
N GLU A 7 -22.60 -1.28 17.05
CA GLU A 7 -22.34 -2.31 16.08
C GLU A 7 -22.08 -1.71 14.70
N GLY A 8 -22.78 -0.65 14.37
CA GLY A 8 -22.51 0.03 13.12
C GLY A 8 -21.11 0.56 13.06
N LYS A 9 -20.61 1.07 14.17
CA LYS A 9 -19.25 1.56 14.22
C LYS A 9 -18.24 0.44 14.05
N ALA A 10 -18.52 -0.70 14.64
CA ALA A 10 -17.61 -1.81 14.53
C ALA A 10 -17.43 -2.23 13.08
N LYS A 11 -18.49 -2.17 12.30
CA LYS A 11 -18.35 -2.50 10.89
C LYS A 11 -17.47 -1.51 10.17
N LYS A 12 -17.50 -0.27 10.57
CA LYS A 12 -16.70 0.74 9.92
C LYS A 12 -15.23 0.61 10.23
N ALA A 13 -14.88 -0.26 11.16
CA ALA A 13 -13.49 -0.46 11.45
C ALA A 13 -12.76 -1.21 10.37
N VAL A 14 -13.47 -1.71 9.37
CA VAL A 14 -12.81 -2.30 8.22
C VAL A 14 -11.98 -1.22 7.56
N ALA A 15 -10.78 -1.56 7.18
CA ALA A 15 -9.73 -0.64 6.75
C ALA A 15 -10.28 0.60 6.05
N THR A 16 -10.10 1.75 6.68
CA THR A 16 -10.51 3.02 6.11
C THR A 16 -9.35 3.95 5.92
N LYS A 17 -8.14 3.51 6.28
CA LYS A 17 -6.95 4.32 6.15
C LYS A 17 -5.80 3.46 5.69
N ALA A 18 -4.92 4.08 4.92
CA ALA A 18 -3.72 3.42 4.47
C ALA A 18 -2.74 3.29 5.63
N SER A 19 -2.08 2.14 5.71
CA SER A 19 -1.11 1.85 6.75
C SER A 19 0.25 1.61 6.13
N GLU A 20 1.30 2.01 6.84
CA GLU A 20 2.65 1.81 6.34
C GLU A 20 3.11 0.39 6.61
N ILE A 21 3.85 -0.20 5.66
CA ILE A 21 4.42 -1.53 5.81
C ILE A 21 5.74 -1.37 6.53
N THR A 22 5.82 -1.86 7.78
CA THR A 22 7.03 -1.72 8.58
C THR A 22 7.61 -3.07 9.01
N SER A 23 6.89 -4.16 8.81
CA SER A 23 7.40 -5.48 9.15
C SER A 23 6.59 -6.54 8.41
N LYS A 24 7.16 -7.73 8.34
CA LYS A 24 6.43 -8.84 7.73
C LYS A 24 5.18 -9.18 8.53
N ALA A 25 5.26 -9.10 9.86
CA ALA A 25 4.10 -9.37 10.70
C ALA A 25 2.96 -8.40 10.41
N ASP A 26 3.29 -7.12 10.22
CA ASP A 26 2.28 -6.13 9.86
C ASP A 26 1.67 -6.43 8.50
N PHE A 27 2.50 -6.77 7.54
CA PHE A 27 2.00 -7.08 6.20
C PHE A 27 1.05 -8.28 6.25
N GLU A 28 1.41 -9.30 7.01
CA GLU A 28 0.55 -10.47 7.14
C GLU A 28 -0.76 -10.11 7.82
N LEU A 29 -0.69 -9.33 8.88
CA LEU A 29 -1.88 -8.93 9.59
C LEU A 29 -2.80 -8.08 8.72
N LEU A 30 -2.23 -7.19 7.92
CA LEU A 30 -2.99 -6.21 7.16
C LEU A 30 -3.33 -6.66 5.75
N CYS A 31 -2.80 -7.78 5.29
CA CYS A 31 -3.05 -8.21 3.93
C CYS A 31 -3.08 -9.72 3.78
N SER A 32 -1.91 -10.38 3.86
CA SER A 32 -1.78 -11.73 3.34
C SER A 32 -2.21 -12.82 4.32
N GLY A 33 -2.39 -12.48 5.58
CA GLY A 33 -2.55 -13.52 6.58
C GLY A 33 -1.22 -14.22 6.83
N GLY A 34 -1.06 -14.81 7.97
CA GLY A 34 0.15 -15.54 8.30
C GLY A 34 0.16 -16.90 7.64
N GLU A 35 1.26 -17.59 7.83
CA GLU A 35 1.42 -18.93 7.31
C GLU A 35 0.30 -19.83 7.83
N GLY A 36 -0.36 -20.52 6.91
CA GLY A 36 -1.46 -21.39 7.30
C GLY A 36 -2.74 -20.68 7.65
N GLN A 37 -2.81 -19.36 7.45
CA GLN A 37 -3.99 -18.58 7.76
C GLN A 37 -4.63 -18.04 6.51
N GLU A 38 -5.97 -18.03 6.50
CA GLU A 38 -6.71 -17.41 5.42
C GLU A 38 -6.61 -15.90 5.51
N PRO A 39 -6.30 -15.21 4.40
CA PRO A 39 -6.30 -13.75 4.43
C PRO A 39 -7.70 -13.22 4.75
N LYS A 40 -7.77 -12.18 5.55
CA LYS A 40 -9.04 -11.52 5.86
C LYS A 40 -9.51 -10.65 4.70
N TYR A 41 -8.59 -10.17 3.92
CA TYR A 41 -8.91 -9.20 2.87
C TYR A 41 -8.95 -9.88 1.52
N HIS A 42 -9.84 -9.40 0.67
CA HIS A 42 -9.95 -9.91 -0.69
C HIS A 42 -9.01 -9.19 -1.63
N LEU A 43 -8.62 -7.98 -1.27
CA LEU A 43 -7.76 -7.16 -2.10
C LEU A 43 -6.91 -6.27 -1.22
N CYS A 44 -5.63 -6.21 -1.54
CA CYS A 44 -4.72 -5.30 -0.87
C CYS A 44 -4.17 -4.34 -1.92
N LEU A 45 -4.35 -3.04 -1.68
CA LEU A 45 -3.74 -2.02 -2.51
C LEU A 45 -2.42 -1.66 -1.87
N VAL A 46 -1.34 -1.89 -2.59
CA VAL A 46 0.01 -1.67 -2.05
C VAL A 46 0.69 -0.61 -2.88
N ALA A 47 0.92 0.55 -2.27
CA ALA A 47 1.52 1.68 -2.97
C ALA A 47 2.97 1.84 -2.55
N PHE A 48 3.80 2.26 -3.50
CA PHE A 48 5.20 2.58 -3.24
C PHE A 48 5.37 4.04 -3.59
N LEU A 49 5.62 4.86 -2.57
CA LEU A 49 5.59 6.32 -2.70
C LEU A 49 7.00 6.86 -2.88
N PRO A 50 7.15 8.00 -3.55
CA PRO A 50 8.50 8.54 -3.78
C PRO A 50 9.24 8.82 -2.49
N ASP A 51 10.55 8.95 -2.61
CA ASP A 51 11.39 9.26 -1.47
C ASP A 51 10.92 10.55 -0.81
N ILE A 52 11.06 10.62 0.52
CA ILE A 52 10.58 11.76 1.28
C ILE A 52 11.32 13.05 0.86
N LEU A 53 12.55 12.93 0.41
CA LEU A 53 13.28 14.10 -0.05
C LEU A 53 12.71 14.66 -1.34
N ASP A 54 12.01 13.85 -2.13
CA ASP A 54 11.40 14.30 -3.37
C ASP A 54 10.06 14.97 -3.14
N THR A 55 9.29 14.50 -2.16
CA THR A 55 7.92 14.98 -1.97
C THR A 55 7.76 15.90 -0.78
N GLY A 56 8.62 15.76 0.25
CA GLY A 56 8.34 16.35 1.54
C GLY A 56 7.14 15.68 2.19
N ALA A 57 6.86 16.10 3.43
CA ALA A 57 5.73 15.53 4.17
C ALA A 57 4.40 15.88 3.49
N LYS A 58 4.30 17.09 2.96
CA LYS A 58 3.06 17.51 2.31
C LYS A 58 2.75 16.64 1.10
N GLY A 59 3.74 16.39 0.26
CA GLY A 59 3.52 15.56 -0.92
C GLY A 59 3.23 14.11 -0.57
N ARG A 60 3.94 13.58 0.43
CA ARG A 60 3.68 12.21 0.85
C ARG A 60 2.28 12.07 1.43
N ASN A 61 1.86 13.02 2.25
CA ASN A 61 0.51 12.97 2.80
C ASN A 61 -0.54 13.08 1.72
N ALA A 62 -0.27 13.81 0.65
CA ALA A 62 -1.20 13.90 -0.46
C ALA A 62 -1.39 12.55 -1.13
N TYR A 63 -0.32 11.79 -1.33
CA TYR A 63 -0.44 10.45 -1.89
C TYR A 63 -1.19 9.52 -0.95
N ILE A 64 -0.89 9.59 0.35
CA ILE A 64 -1.59 8.77 1.32
C ILE A 64 -3.08 9.10 1.32
N GLU A 65 -3.41 10.38 1.18
CA GLU A 65 -4.81 10.78 1.15
C GLU A 65 -5.52 10.25 -0.09
N ILE A 66 -4.82 10.10 -1.20
CA ILE A 66 -5.41 9.46 -2.37
C ILE A 66 -5.84 8.04 -2.04
N LEU A 67 -4.98 7.28 -1.35
CA LEU A 67 -5.35 5.94 -0.93
C LEU A 67 -6.53 5.96 0.03
N ASN A 68 -6.54 6.93 0.94
CA ASN A 68 -7.66 7.04 1.88
C ASN A 68 -8.96 7.37 1.15
N GLU A 69 -8.90 8.19 0.13
CA GLU A 69 -10.07 8.50 -0.67
C GLU A 69 -10.59 7.25 -1.37
N VAL A 70 -9.69 6.45 -1.94
CA VAL A 70 -10.09 5.20 -2.57
C VAL A 70 -10.74 4.29 -1.53
N SER A 71 -10.21 4.26 -0.31
CA SER A 71 -10.79 3.40 0.73
C SER A 71 -12.22 3.83 1.06
N ARG A 72 -12.49 5.12 1.02
CA ARG A 72 -13.86 5.58 1.27
C ARG A 72 -14.78 5.22 0.11
N ASN A 73 -14.25 5.23 -1.12
CA ASN A 73 -15.05 4.89 -2.29
C ASN A 73 -15.45 3.41 -2.32
N PHE A 74 -14.68 2.56 -1.64
CA PHE A 74 -14.99 1.14 -1.56
C PHE A 74 -15.27 0.74 -0.11
N ALA A 75 -15.84 1.66 0.67
CA ALA A 75 -16.15 1.40 2.07
C ALA A 75 -17.05 0.18 2.19
N GLY A 76 -16.80 -0.62 3.22
CA GLY A 76 -17.61 -1.81 3.46
C GLY A 76 -17.08 -3.05 2.79
N LEU A 77 -16.14 -2.92 1.86
CA LEU A 77 -15.53 -4.07 1.22
C LEU A 77 -14.27 -4.48 1.98
N PRO A 78 -13.93 -5.76 1.97
CA PRO A 78 -12.76 -6.23 2.72
C PRO A 78 -11.47 -5.97 1.94
N TYR A 79 -11.16 -4.71 1.78
CA TYR A 79 -9.96 -4.27 1.09
C TYR A 79 -9.02 -3.62 2.08
N SER A 80 -7.73 -3.82 1.87
CA SER A 80 -6.69 -3.26 2.71
C SER A 80 -5.86 -2.28 1.88
N TYR A 81 -5.38 -1.22 2.53
CA TYR A 81 -4.64 -0.15 1.85
C TYR A 81 -3.32 0.04 2.56
N LEU A 82 -2.23 -0.21 1.84
CA LEU A 82 -0.90 -0.23 2.41
C LEU A 82 0.03 0.63 1.58
N TRP A 83 1.08 1.15 2.21
CA TRP A 83 2.08 1.88 1.47
C TRP A 83 3.47 1.65 2.06
N ALA A 84 4.48 1.87 1.24
CA ALA A 84 5.87 1.81 1.64
C ALA A 84 6.61 2.91 0.90
N ALA A 85 7.68 3.42 1.51
CA ALA A 85 8.53 4.39 0.82
C ALA A 85 9.34 3.68 -0.25
N ALA A 86 9.66 4.41 -1.30
CA ALA A 86 10.48 3.87 -2.38
C ALA A 86 11.77 3.31 -1.80
N GLY A 87 12.07 2.08 -2.15
CA GLY A 87 13.30 1.43 -1.72
C GLY A 87 13.28 0.83 -0.33
N SER A 88 12.23 1.07 0.47
CA SER A 88 12.19 0.48 1.81
C SER A 88 11.78 -0.98 1.78
N GLN A 89 11.11 -1.42 0.73
CA GLN A 89 10.70 -2.81 0.58
C GLN A 89 11.13 -3.33 -0.79
N PRO A 90 12.43 -3.46 -1.02
CA PRO A 90 12.92 -3.84 -2.35
C PRO A 90 12.43 -5.22 -2.79
N GLY A 91 12.25 -6.14 -1.84
CA GLY A 91 11.75 -7.46 -2.19
C GLY A 91 10.34 -7.42 -2.71
N LEU A 92 9.47 -6.66 -2.05
CA LEU A 92 8.09 -6.53 -2.53
C LEU A 92 8.04 -5.80 -3.86
N GLU A 93 8.85 -4.76 -4.02
CA GLU A 93 8.87 -4.04 -5.29
C GLU A 93 9.24 -4.97 -6.43
N GLN A 94 10.20 -5.84 -6.20
CA GLN A 94 10.60 -6.80 -7.21
C GLN A 94 9.50 -7.82 -7.47
N GLN A 95 8.87 -8.31 -6.41
CA GLN A 95 7.81 -9.31 -6.56
C GLN A 95 6.60 -8.76 -7.31
N PHE A 96 6.31 -7.47 -7.14
CA PHE A 96 5.19 -6.84 -7.83
C PHE A 96 5.61 -6.19 -9.16
N ASN A 97 6.85 -6.34 -9.57
CA ASN A 97 7.35 -5.78 -10.83
C ASN A 97 7.17 -4.27 -10.90
N VAL A 98 7.38 -3.60 -9.77
CA VAL A 98 7.34 -2.14 -9.73
C VAL A 98 8.75 -1.63 -9.43
N GLY A 99 8.92 -0.32 -9.45
CA GLY A 99 10.20 0.27 -9.16
C GLY A 99 11.02 0.58 -10.39
N GLY A 100 10.83 -0.17 -11.46
CA GLY A 100 11.56 0.10 -12.70
C GLY A 100 10.97 1.23 -13.52
N PHE A 101 9.77 1.65 -13.18
CA PHE A 101 9.05 2.68 -13.94
C PHE A 101 8.82 3.93 -13.12
N GLY A 102 9.47 4.05 -11.97
CA GLY A 102 9.37 5.24 -11.15
C GLY A 102 8.27 5.14 -10.11
N TYR A 103 8.13 6.22 -9.37
CA TYR A 103 7.18 6.30 -8.26
C TYR A 103 6.31 7.53 -8.44
N PRO A 104 5.08 7.55 -7.91
CA PRO A 104 4.47 6.48 -7.13
C PRO A 104 4.09 5.29 -7.99
N ALA A 105 4.08 4.11 -7.37
CA ALA A 105 3.65 2.90 -8.04
C ALA A 105 2.59 2.22 -7.18
N LEU A 106 1.76 1.39 -7.80
CA LEU A 106 0.70 0.72 -7.07
C LEU A 106 0.49 -0.68 -7.61
N ALA A 107 0.35 -1.64 -6.71
CA ALA A 107 -0.03 -2.99 -7.06
C ALA A 107 -1.35 -3.33 -6.37
N LEU A 108 -2.24 -4.00 -7.08
CA LEU A 108 -3.44 -4.59 -6.49
C LEU A 108 -3.16 -6.06 -6.31
N LEU A 109 -3.22 -6.52 -5.08
CA LEU A 109 -2.88 -7.91 -4.75
C LEU A 109 -4.12 -8.63 -4.25
N SER A 110 -4.40 -9.79 -4.85
CA SER A 110 -5.40 -10.71 -4.35
C SER A 110 -4.64 -11.70 -3.46
N PRO A 111 -4.70 -11.56 -2.14
CA PRO A 111 -3.81 -12.36 -1.28
C PRO A 111 -4.14 -13.84 -1.29
N ARG A 112 -5.38 -14.21 -1.53
CA ARG A 112 -5.74 -15.63 -1.54
C ARG A 112 -5.11 -16.36 -2.71
N LYS A 113 -5.04 -15.71 -3.86
CA LYS A 113 -4.52 -16.33 -5.07
C LYS A 113 -3.10 -15.89 -5.37
N LYS A 114 -2.58 -14.94 -4.60
CA LYS A 114 -1.27 -14.36 -4.84
C LYS A 114 -1.16 -13.77 -6.24
N GLY A 115 -2.28 -13.32 -6.77
CA GLY A 115 -2.31 -12.67 -8.08
C GLY A 115 -2.28 -11.16 -7.92
N PHE A 116 -1.63 -10.47 -8.84
CA PHE A 116 -1.52 -9.03 -8.73
C PHE A 116 -1.57 -8.35 -10.09
N SER A 117 -1.95 -7.09 -10.07
CA SER A 117 -1.89 -6.19 -11.23
C SER A 117 -1.22 -4.91 -10.80
N THR A 118 -0.57 -4.21 -11.72
CA THR A 118 0.06 -2.94 -11.41
C THR A 118 -0.64 -1.80 -12.13
N LEU A 119 -0.63 -0.63 -11.50
CA LEU A 119 -1.25 0.56 -12.07
C LEU A 119 -0.42 1.04 -13.26
N LYS A 120 -1.07 1.23 -14.40
CA LYS A 120 -0.41 1.69 -15.62
C LYS A 120 -0.72 3.15 -15.94
N SER A 121 -1.63 3.76 -15.19
CA SER A 121 -2.04 5.13 -15.45
C SER A 121 -1.63 6.01 -14.29
N SER A 122 -2.17 7.21 -14.23
CA SER A 122 -1.80 8.17 -13.18
C SER A 122 -2.24 7.73 -11.80
N PHE A 123 -1.46 8.10 -10.80
CA PHE A 123 -1.77 7.78 -9.41
C PHE A 123 -2.79 8.81 -8.90
N THR A 124 -4.04 8.58 -9.24
CA THR A 124 -5.15 9.41 -8.80
C THR A 124 -6.26 8.50 -8.31
N ALA A 125 -7.14 9.03 -7.47
CA ALA A 125 -8.23 8.22 -6.96
C ALA A 125 -9.09 7.68 -8.10
N LYS A 126 -9.36 8.49 -9.12
CA LYS A 126 -10.17 8.06 -10.24
C LYS A 126 -9.55 6.89 -10.99
N GLU A 127 -8.26 6.98 -11.27
CA GLU A 127 -7.59 5.92 -12.03
C GLU A 127 -7.47 4.64 -11.19
N ILE A 128 -7.22 4.80 -9.90
CA ILE A 128 -7.15 3.63 -9.02
C ILE A 128 -8.53 2.99 -8.89
N ASP A 129 -9.58 3.80 -8.73
CA ASP A 129 -10.93 3.27 -8.69
C ASP A 129 -11.25 2.47 -9.95
N ASN A 130 -10.89 3.01 -11.12
CA ASN A 130 -11.14 2.32 -12.38
C ASN A 130 -10.39 1.00 -12.43
N MET A 131 -9.16 0.99 -11.95
CA MET A 131 -8.36 -0.23 -11.94
C MET A 131 -8.99 -1.30 -11.06
N VAL A 132 -9.47 -0.90 -9.88
CA VAL A 132 -10.14 -1.84 -8.98
C VAL A 132 -11.39 -2.41 -9.66
N LYS A 133 -12.17 -1.55 -10.30
CA LYS A 133 -13.38 -2.01 -10.98
C LYS A 133 -13.06 -2.96 -12.12
N ASP A 134 -12.01 -2.67 -12.88
CA ASP A 134 -11.60 -3.55 -13.98
C ASP A 134 -11.15 -4.91 -13.44
N LEU A 135 -10.42 -4.92 -12.34
CA LEU A 135 -10.01 -6.17 -11.73
C LEU A 135 -11.21 -7.00 -11.31
N ARG A 136 -12.20 -6.36 -10.72
CA ARG A 136 -13.40 -7.05 -10.28
C ARG A 136 -14.18 -7.63 -11.45
N LYS A 137 -14.11 -7.02 -12.60
CA LYS A 137 -14.80 -7.49 -13.80
C LYS A 137 -13.97 -8.51 -14.58
N GLY A 138 -12.78 -8.84 -14.09
CA GLY A 138 -11.92 -9.78 -14.78
C GLY A 138 -11.24 -9.21 -16.00
N LYS A 139 -11.17 -7.89 -16.11
CA LYS A 139 -10.57 -7.24 -17.28
C LYS A 139 -9.12 -6.90 -17.09
N ALA A 140 -8.59 -7.04 -15.88
CA ALA A 140 -7.20 -6.68 -15.62
C ALA A 140 -6.28 -7.85 -15.94
N SER A 141 -5.06 -7.52 -16.35
CA SER A 141 -4.02 -8.51 -16.54
C SER A 141 -3.42 -8.84 -15.18
N VAL A 142 -3.35 -10.11 -14.84
CA VAL A 142 -2.93 -10.57 -13.52
C VAL A 142 -1.69 -11.44 -13.64
N SER A 143 -0.69 -11.13 -12.82
CA SER A 143 0.51 -11.95 -12.67
C SER A 143 0.48 -12.62 -11.31
N THR A 144 1.40 -13.55 -11.05
CA THR A 144 1.43 -14.27 -9.79
C THR A 144 2.69 -13.94 -9.02
N VAL A 145 2.54 -13.72 -7.71
CA VAL A 145 3.70 -13.52 -6.84
C VAL A 145 4.40 -14.86 -6.66
N THR A 146 5.73 -14.83 -6.81
CA THR A 146 6.53 -16.05 -6.70
C THR A 146 7.11 -16.15 -5.29
N GLY A 147 6.86 -17.28 -4.63
CA GLY A 147 7.42 -17.53 -3.30
C GLY A 147 6.74 -16.74 -2.21
N ASP A 148 7.35 -16.74 -1.04
CA ASP A 148 6.84 -15.99 0.10
C ASP A 148 7.05 -14.50 -0.12
N TYR A 149 6.19 -13.69 0.51
CA TYR A 149 6.33 -12.24 0.42
C TYR A 149 7.62 -11.79 1.09
N GLN A 150 8.41 -11.01 0.37
CA GLN A 150 9.72 -10.57 0.83
C GLN A 150 9.60 -9.22 1.50
N VAL A 151 9.18 -9.23 2.76
CA VAL A 151 9.00 -8.00 3.53
C VAL A 151 10.11 -7.90 4.56
N GLN A 152 10.71 -6.73 4.68
CA GLN A 152 11.74 -6.51 5.68
C GLN A 152 11.31 -5.40 6.63
N ASP A 153 11.98 -5.35 7.78
CA ASP A 153 11.68 -4.32 8.76
C ASP A 153 12.07 -2.96 8.21
N ALA A 154 11.27 -1.96 8.54
CA ALA A 154 11.51 -0.60 8.11
C ALA A 154 11.10 0.33 9.25
N GLN A 155 11.82 1.44 9.38
CA GLN A 155 11.46 2.43 10.37
C GLN A 155 10.20 3.14 9.94
N PRO A 156 9.23 3.29 10.83
CA PRO A 156 8.01 4.03 10.47
C PRO A 156 8.37 5.48 10.16
N TRP A 157 7.67 6.03 9.18
CA TRP A 157 7.86 7.44 8.84
C TRP A 157 7.42 8.30 10.02
N ASP A 158 8.22 9.33 10.32
CA ASP A 158 7.96 10.18 11.47
C ASP A 158 6.98 11.32 11.17
N GLY A 159 6.46 11.38 9.96
CA GLY A 159 5.51 12.40 9.57
C GLY A 159 6.13 13.73 9.17
N LYS A 160 7.44 13.80 9.12
CA LYS A 160 8.17 15.04 8.85
C LYS A 160 8.85 15.01 7.51
N ASP A 161 9.33 16.18 7.08
CA ASP A 161 10.16 16.27 5.89
C ASP A 161 11.46 15.51 6.12
N GLY A 162 12.02 15.01 5.03
CA GLY A 162 13.32 14.39 5.11
C GLY A 162 14.41 15.42 5.34
N VAL A 163 15.52 14.96 5.88
CA VAL A 163 16.66 15.81 6.15
C VAL A 163 17.84 15.35 5.32
N VAL A 164 18.42 16.27 4.57
CA VAL A 164 19.63 15.97 3.83
C VAL A 164 20.80 16.01 4.79
N VAL A 165 21.56 14.93 4.84
CA VAL A 165 22.75 14.88 5.67
C VAL A 165 23.88 15.55 4.92
N ALA A 166 24.31 16.69 5.42
CA ALA A 166 25.23 17.52 4.69
C ALA A 166 26.69 17.32 5.11
N ASP A 167 26.91 16.69 6.21
CA ASP A 167 28.27 16.61 6.74
C ASP A 167 29.15 15.69 5.91
N GLU A 168 28.59 14.92 5.03
CA GLU A 168 29.46 14.09 4.21
C GLU A 168 30.38 14.91 3.37
N GLU A 169 29.90 16.03 2.90
CA GLU A 169 30.79 16.80 2.03
C GLU A 169 31.94 17.38 2.80
N ILE A 170 31.76 17.55 4.06
CA ILE A 170 32.83 18.13 4.85
C ILE A 170 33.98 17.16 4.93
N SER A 171 33.70 15.92 4.87
CA SER A 171 34.74 14.92 4.99
C SER A 171 35.72 15.00 3.83
N LEU A 172 35.39 15.75 2.81
CA LEU A 172 36.33 15.90 1.71
C LEU A 172 37.51 16.73 2.08
N GLU A 173 37.41 17.47 3.13
CA GLU A 173 38.53 18.24 3.60
C GLU A 173 39.65 17.35 4.10
#